data_156cc4d36a061c61ca7e084a5982304f
#
_entry.id   156cc4d36a061c61ca7e084a5982304f
#
_cell.length_a   1.000
_cell.length_b   1.000
_cell.length_c   1.000
_cell.angle_alpha   90.00
_cell.angle_beta   90.00
_cell.angle_gamma   90.00
#
_symmetry.space_group_name_H-M   'P 1'
#
loop_
_entity.id
_entity.type
_entity.pdbx_description
1 polymer ?
#
loop_
_entity_poly.entity_id
_entity_poly.type
_entity_poly.pdbx_seq_one_letter_code
_entity_poly.pdbx_strand_id
1 'polypeptide(L)'
;RRASRGCAPQVSHFTAFPCLGPPYPAPVRKVGAPLAVIIGLGTLAALILSLLTAVNPAGTLLGFALATAAMVLVLACYLWLDRWEPEPPRLLVLAFLWGSSGAVLISIVVEMLIDSSLPGRTAGAEATGSFVTVAVAAPIVEEAAKGLFLLLMMTGRRRAELNTLTDCLVYAGLTGAGFAWLENIVYIGNGEGVSSSLAVAGLRLILGPFAHPLFTTMFGIGVYFALQQRGLLAKVFFLLTGYAAAVLLHGLWNGSALMGAGTYLGVYVLWMMPIFALIVTLAVASRRRERHIIAAQLAPMVTHGLVTPVEAGWLGSLPARRQAVALAKRDGGRVAGTAVKRFVQAVVELAYARDRIDRGFGDARLFALQHDEVARMAAARMEAGPALYRLGGYRPPSG
;
A
#
# COMPACT_ATOMS: atom_id res chain seq x y z
N ARG A 1 -43.81 -42.46 -18.76
CA ARG A 1 -42.38 -42.79 -18.68
C ARG A 1 -41.72 -41.70 -17.86
N ARG A 2 -41.31 -42.08 -16.65
CA ARG A 2 -40.74 -41.21 -15.63
C ARG A 2 -39.33 -40.80 -16.06
N ALA A 3 -39.05 -39.51 -16.07
CA ALA A 3 -37.69 -38.96 -16.14
C ALA A 3 -37.16 -38.77 -14.71
N SER A 4 -36.11 -39.47 -14.40
CA SER A 4 -35.34 -39.40 -13.16
C SER A 4 -34.64 -38.04 -13.06
N ARG A 5 -34.92 -37.31 -11.98
CA ARG A 5 -34.12 -36.12 -11.57
C ARG A 5 -32.79 -36.65 -11.05
N GLY A 6 -31.73 -36.46 -11.85
CA GLY A 6 -30.37 -36.65 -11.39
C GLY A 6 -29.99 -35.56 -10.40
N CYS A 7 -29.66 -35.92 -9.18
CA CYS A 7 -28.91 -35.10 -8.24
C CYS A 7 -27.58 -34.71 -8.89
N ALA A 8 -27.38 -33.42 -9.10
CA ALA A 8 -26.04 -32.88 -9.37
C ALA A 8 -25.19 -33.07 -8.11
N PRO A 9 -23.99 -33.66 -8.19
CA PRO A 9 -23.13 -33.75 -7.06
C PRO A 9 -22.65 -32.33 -6.71
N GLN A 10 -22.85 -31.90 -5.45
CA GLN A 10 -22.10 -30.82 -4.89
C GLN A 10 -20.62 -31.20 -4.94
N VAL A 11 -19.91 -30.65 -5.91
CA VAL A 11 -18.45 -30.77 -6.00
C VAL A 11 -17.90 -29.97 -4.82
N SER A 12 -17.52 -30.67 -3.76
CA SER A 12 -16.69 -30.09 -2.72
C SER A 12 -15.37 -29.70 -3.40
N HIS A 13 -15.05 -28.42 -3.44
CA HIS A 13 -13.84 -27.85 -4.08
C HIS A 13 -12.51 -28.35 -3.49
N PHE A 14 -12.52 -29.43 -2.73
CA PHE A 14 -11.39 -30.02 -2.03
C PHE A 14 -10.93 -31.40 -2.52
N THR A 15 -11.63 -32.00 -3.46
CA THR A 15 -11.24 -33.31 -3.97
C THR A 15 -10.45 -33.17 -5.27
N ALA A 16 -9.16 -32.94 -5.18
CA ALA A 16 -8.15 -33.54 -6.04
C ALA A 16 -6.76 -33.10 -5.57
N PHE A 17 -6.11 -33.89 -4.72
CA PHE A 17 -4.67 -34.01 -4.86
C PHE A 17 -4.44 -34.74 -6.20
N PRO A 18 -3.89 -34.10 -7.23
CA PRO A 18 -3.49 -34.83 -8.42
C PRO A 18 -2.37 -35.77 -7.99
N CYS A 19 -2.55 -37.05 -8.23
CA CYS A 19 -1.47 -38.02 -8.27
C CYS A 19 -0.32 -37.39 -9.02
N LEU A 20 0.87 -37.47 -8.47
CA LEU A 20 2.15 -36.94 -8.95
C LEU A 20 2.18 -36.77 -10.47
N GLY A 21 1.77 -35.61 -10.95
CA GLY A 21 1.95 -35.14 -12.31
C GLY A 21 3.37 -34.60 -12.52
N PRO A 22 3.72 -34.24 -13.74
CA PRO A 22 5.08 -33.88 -14.13
C PRO A 22 5.68 -32.79 -13.22
N PRO A 23 7.00 -32.60 -13.21
CA PRO A 23 7.75 -31.80 -12.24
C PRO A 23 7.07 -30.45 -12.00
N TYR A 24 6.82 -30.15 -10.71
CA TYR A 24 6.16 -28.92 -10.26
C TYR A 24 6.64 -27.72 -11.09
N PRO A 25 5.73 -26.92 -11.68
CA PRO A 25 6.12 -25.68 -12.33
C PRO A 25 6.92 -24.86 -11.34
N ALA A 26 8.00 -24.26 -11.81
CA ALA A 26 8.88 -23.41 -11.01
C ALA A 26 8.01 -22.40 -10.24
N PRO A 27 8.29 -22.17 -8.93
CA PRO A 27 7.46 -21.31 -8.10
C PRO A 27 7.27 -19.96 -8.79
N VAL A 28 6.02 -19.57 -9.00
CA VAL A 28 5.71 -18.27 -9.60
C VAL A 28 6.26 -17.22 -8.64
N ARG A 29 7.33 -16.55 -9.06
CA ARG A 29 7.94 -15.48 -8.26
C ARG A 29 6.88 -14.42 -7.98
N LYS A 30 6.76 -13.95 -6.72
CA LYS A 30 6.05 -12.71 -6.38
C LYS A 30 6.44 -11.62 -7.38
N VAL A 31 5.48 -10.83 -7.80
CA VAL A 31 5.71 -9.76 -8.76
C VAL A 31 6.47 -8.64 -8.05
N GLY A 32 7.78 -8.69 -8.15
CA GLY A 32 8.61 -7.57 -7.69
C GLY A 32 8.59 -6.43 -8.71
N ALA A 33 8.81 -5.19 -8.25
CA ALA A 33 9.10 -4.08 -9.13
C ALA A 33 10.38 -4.36 -9.93
N PRO A 34 10.43 -4.04 -11.25
CA PRO A 34 11.66 -4.12 -12.00
C PRO A 34 12.73 -3.23 -11.35
N LEU A 35 13.89 -3.79 -11.07
CA LEU A 35 14.99 -3.04 -10.43
C LEU A 35 15.39 -1.80 -11.25
N ALA A 36 15.36 -1.90 -12.56
CA ALA A 36 15.65 -0.77 -13.46
C ALA A 36 14.69 0.43 -13.25
N VAL A 37 13.41 0.16 -12.99
CA VAL A 37 12.43 1.24 -12.72
C VAL A 37 12.70 1.88 -11.34
N ILE A 38 13.04 1.10 -10.33
CA ILE A 38 13.44 1.62 -9.01
C ILE A 38 14.69 2.48 -9.14
N ILE A 39 15.71 2.01 -9.87
CA ILE A 39 16.94 2.78 -10.11
C ILE A 39 16.62 4.06 -10.88
N GLY A 40 15.83 3.99 -11.95
CA GLY A 40 15.44 5.16 -12.74
C GLY A 40 14.73 6.22 -11.93
N LEU A 41 13.70 5.85 -11.13
CA LEU A 41 12.98 6.80 -10.26
C LEU A 41 13.87 7.31 -9.11
N GLY A 42 14.72 6.47 -8.55
CA GLY A 42 15.70 6.88 -7.53
C GLY A 42 16.72 7.89 -8.09
N THR A 43 17.21 7.66 -9.32
CA THR A 43 18.08 8.62 -10.01
C THR A 43 17.36 9.92 -10.29
N LEU A 44 16.10 9.88 -10.71
CA LEU A 44 15.29 11.08 -10.94
C LEU A 44 15.11 11.88 -9.64
N ALA A 45 14.79 11.22 -8.52
CA ALA A 45 14.71 11.87 -7.21
C ALA A 45 16.05 12.51 -6.80
N ALA A 46 17.16 11.82 -7.02
CA ALA A 46 18.49 12.34 -6.75
C ALA A 46 18.85 13.57 -7.63
N LEU A 47 18.46 13.55 -8.91
CA LEU A 47 18.66 14.69 -9.81
C LEU A 47 17.84 15.92 -9.36
N ILE A 48 16.58 15.71 -8.97
CA ILE A 48 15.73 16.80 -8.43
C ILE A 48 16.38 17.39 -7.18
N LEU A 49 16.80 16.55 -6.23
CA LEU A 49 17.49 17.01 -5.00
C LEU A 49 18.79 17.73 -5.32
N SER A 50 19.57 17.25 -6.29
CA SER A 50 20.82 17.91 -6.70
C SER A 50 20.57 19.28 -7.29
N LEU A 51 19.50 19.43 -8.09
CA LEU A 51 19.10 20.71 -8.66
C LEU A 51 18.63 21.67 -7.57
N LEU A 52 17.79 21.24 -6.64
CA LEU A 52 17.36 22.04 -5.49
C LEU A 52 18.56 22.47 -4.63
N THR A 53 19.51 21.56 -4.41
CA THR A 53 20.73 21.87 -3.66
C THR A 53 21.62 22.87 -4.39
N ALA A 54 21.70 22.82 -5.71
CA ALA A 54 22.46 23.78 -6.50
C ALA A 54 21.86 25.18 -6.42
N VAL A 55 20.53 25.29 -6.33
CA VAL A 55 19.82 26.59 -6.22
C VAL A 55 19.85 27.15 -4.79
N ASN A 56 19.55 26.32 -3.80
CA ASN A 56 19.52 26.72 -2.38
C ASN A 56 20.07 25.60 -1.48
N PRO A 57 21.41 25.52 -1.27
CA PRO A 57 22.02 24.43 -0.51
C PRO A 57 21.56 24.38 0.96
N ALA A 58 21.50 25.53 1.64
CA ALA A 58 21.14 25.57 3.06
C ALA A 58 19.66 25.23 3.28
N GLY A 59 18.76 25.80 2.48
CA GLY A 59 17.34 25.52 2.54
C GLY A 59 17.03 24.05 2.20
N THR A 60 17.66 23.52 1.16
CA THR A 60 17.48 22.10 0.78
C THR A 60 17.97 21.16 1.88
N LEU A 61 19.13 21.44 2.50
CA LEU A 61 19.64 20.63 3.59
C LEU A 61 18.71 20.63 4.80
N LEU A 62 18.22 21.82 5.20
CA LEU A 62 17.26 21.96 6.29
C LEU A 62 15.94 21.22 5.98
N GLY A 63 15.37 21.45 4.80
CA GLY A 63 14.16 20.78 4.34
C GLY A 63 14.32 19.27 4.28
N PHE A 64 15.42 18.78 3.73
CA PHE A 64 15.73 17.36 3.66
C PHE A 64 15.83 16.71 5.05
N ALA A 65 16.53 17.33 5.98
CA ALA A 65 16.69 16.80 7.33
C ALA A 65 15.35 16.70 8.07
N LEU A 66 14.56 17.79 8.06
CA LEU A 66 13.29 17.86 8.77
C LEU A 66 12.21 16.99 8.11
N ALA A 67 12.06 17.05 6.79
CA ALA A 67 11.08 16.23 6.07
C ALA A 67 11.40 14.73 6.18
N THR A 68 12.68 14.35 6.13
CA THR A 68 13.08 12.95 6.30
C THR A 68 12.81 12.45 7.71
N ALA A 69 13.09 13.25 8.74
CA ALA A 69 12.80 12.89 10.12
C ALA A 69 11.29 12.65 10.36
N ALA A 70 10.42 13.55 9.87
CA ALA A 70 8.98 13.37 9.96
C ALA A 70 8.49 12.15 9.15
N MET A 71 9.09 11.90 7.99
CA MET A 71 8.71 10.79 7.12
C MET A 71 9.01 9.42 7.72
N VAL A 72 10.02 9.29 8.59
CA VAL A 72 10.29 8.04 9.32
C VAL A 72 9.07 7.59 10.13
N LEU A 73 8.39 8.52 10.80
CA LEU A 73 7.16 8.21 11.55
C LEU A 73 6.03 7.75 10.61
N VAL A 74 5.81 8.45 9.50
CA VAL A 74 4.77 8.13 8.52
C VAL A 74 5.01 6.73 7.93
N LEU A 75 6.23 6.46 7.49
CA LEU A 75 6.60 5.14 6.96
C LEU A 75 6.46 4.03 8.00
N ALA A 76 6.85 4.30 9.25
CA ALA A 76 6.69 3.32 10.33
C ALA A 76 5.22 2.95 10.57
N CYS A 77 4.28 3.91 10.45
CA CYS A 77 2.84 3.66 10.57
C CYS A 77 2.34 2.75 9.43
N TYR A 78 2.73 3.01 8.18
CA TYR A 78 2.32 2.18 7.04
C TYR A 78 2.95 0.78 7.10
N LEU A 79 4.24 0.66 7.45
CA LEU A 79 4.89 -0.63 7.66
C LEU A 79 4.32 -1.39 8.86
N TRP A 80 3.78 -0.69 9.86
CA TRP A 80 3.04 -1.32 10.94
C TRP A 80 1.67 -1.83 10.49
N LEU A 81 1.00 -1.12 9.60
CA LEU A 81 -0.26 -1.55 9.01
C LEU A 81 -0.09 -2.82 8.17
N ASP A 82 0.98 -2.91 7.39
CA ASP A 82 1.35 -3.98 6.44
C ASP A 82 1.87 -5.30 7.08
N ARG A 83 1.57 -5.57 8.36
CA ARG A 83 2.25 -6.69 9.06
C ARG A 83 1.60 -8.06 8.90
N TRP A 84 0.32 -8.13 8.56
CA TRP A 84 -0.38 -9.41 8.49
C TRP A 84 -0.12 -10.15 7.18
N GLU A 85 -0.10 -9.43 6.08
CA GLU A 85 0.28 -9.87 4.75
C GLU A 85 1.33 -8.90 4.18
N PRO A 86 2.61 -9.02 4.56
CA PRO A 86 3.62 -8.06 4.15
C PRO A 86 3.78 -8.01 2.63
N GLU A 87 3.60 -6.81 2.08
CA GLU A 87 3.76 -6.53 0.66
C GLU A 87 5.22 -6.64 0.20
N PRO A 88 5.47 -6.91 -1.08
CA PRO A 88 6.83 -6.99 -1.60
C PRO A 88 7.60 -5.69 -1.37
N PRO A 89 8.74 -5.69 -0.64
CA PRO A 89 9.45 -4.47 -0.28
C PRO A 89 9.85 -3.61 -1.48
N ARG A 90 10.10 -4.24 -2.64
CA ARG A 90 10.41 -3.52 -3.88
C ARG A 90 9.22 -2.72 -4.40
N LEU A 91 7.98 -3.19 -4.19
CA LEU A 91 6.79 -2.45 -4.60
C LEU A 91 6.50 -1.31 -3.63
N LEU A 92 6.75 -1.48 -2.33
CA LEU A 92 6.63 -0.40 -1.33
C LEU A 92 7.63 0.73 -1.64
N VAL A 93 8.89 0.37 -1.92
CA VAL A 93 9.91 1.34 -2.35
C VAL A 93 9.52 2.02 -3.65
N LEU A 94 8.97 1.26 -4.61
CA LEU A 94 8.51 1.81 -5.88
C LEU A 94 7.37 2.81 -5.69
N ALA A 95 6.41 2.53 -4.80
CA ALA A 95 5.30 3.44 -4.49
C ALA A 95 5.82 4.78 -3.95
N PHE A 96 6.73 4.73 -2.98
CA PHE A 96 7.37 5.92 -2.42
C PHE A 96 8.17 6.69 -3.47
N LEU A 97 9.01 6.02 -4.25
CA LEU A 97 9.82 6.65 -5.30
C LEU A 97 8.96 7.22 -6.43
N TRP A 98 7.86 6.57 -6.79
CA TRP A 98 6.91 7.14 -7.73
C TRP A 98 6.35 8.47 -7.23
N GLY A 99 5.90 8.51 -5.96
CA GLY A 99 5.42 9.73 -5.32
C GLY A 99 6.48 10.82 -5.31
N SER A 100 7.69 10.52 -4.85
CA SER A 100 8.76 11.50 -4.64
C SER A 100 9.51 11.93 -5.93
N SER A 101 9.23 11.33 -7.09
CA SER A 101 9.89 11.70 -8.33
C SER A 101 8.93 11.74 -9.52
N GLY A 102 8.36 10.61 -9.93
CA GLY A 102 7.49 10.53 -11.10
C GLY A 102 6.25 11.42 -10.98
N ALA A 103 5.52 11.31 -9.86
CA ALA A 103 4.32 12.11 -9.65
C ALA A 103 4.65 13.61 -9.54
N VAL A 104 5.68 13.99 -8.79
CA VAL A 104 6.11 15.39 -8.67
C VAL A 104 6.52 15.96 -10.02
N LEU A 105 7.31 15.23 -10.81
CA LEU A 105 7.73 15.70 -12.13
C LEU A 105 6.54 15.91 -13.06
N ILE A 106 5.60 14.94 -13.11
CA ILE A 106 4.37 15.06 -13.90
C ILE A 106 3.58 16.29 -13.47
N SER A 107 3.41 16.49 -12.16
CA SER A 107 2.67 17.63 -11.62
C SER A 107 3.31 18.95 -12.03
N ILE A 108 4.60 19.13 -11.81
CA ILE A 108 5.33 20.35 -12.19
C ILE A 108 5.18 20.64 -13.70
N VAL A 109 5.40 19.63 -14.55
CA VAL A 109 5.31 19.83 -16.01
C VAL A 109 3.90 20.21 -16.44
N VAL A 110 2.86 19.53 -15.92
CA VAL A 110 1.47 19.81 -16.28
C VAL A 110 1.03 21.17 -15.73
N GLU A 111 1.40 21.52 -14.52
CA GLU A 111 1.11 22.84 -13.93
C GLU A 111 1.78 23.97 -14.68
N MET A 112 3.04 23.80 -15.10
CA MET A 112 3.72 24.77 -15.98
C MET A 112 3.01 24.94 -17.33
N LEU A 113 2.52 23.85 -17.94
CA LEU A 113 1.77 23.90 -19.18
C LEU A 113 0.42 24.61 -19.00
N ILE A 114 -0.28 24.35 -17.90
CA ILE A 114 -1.52 25.05 -17.54
C ILE A 114 -1.26 26.56 -17.35
N ASP A 115 -0.25 26.91 -16.59
CA ASP A 115 0.14 28.30 -16.33
C ASP A 115 0.52 29.05 -17.60
N SER A 116 1.26 28.39 -18.51
CA SER A 116 1.66 29.01 -19.78
C SER A 116 0.49 29.20 -20.77
N SER A 117 -0.59 28.43 -20.61
CA SER A 117 -1.79 28.49 -21.49
C SER A 117 -2.85 29.48 -21.01
N LEU A 118 -2.75 30.01 -19.77
CA LEU A 118 -3.71 30.96 -19.24
C LEU A 118 -3.40 32.38 -19.73
N PRO A 119 -4.34 33.08 -20.44
CA PRO A 119 -4.13 34.44 -20.92
C PRO A 119 -4.03 35.43 -19.75
N GLY A 120 -3.07 36.35 -19.80
CA GLY A 120 -3.00 37.50 -18.90
C GLY A 120 -1.97 37.47 -17.78
N ARG A 121 -1.11 36.45 -17.70
CA ARG A 121 0.06 36.43 -16.81
C ARG A 121 1.25 37.05 -17.55
N THR A 122 1.47 38.34 -17.37
CA THR A 122 2.75 38.98 -17.74
C THR A 122 3.86 38.44 -16.81
N ALA A 123 5.01 38.15 -17.39
CA ALA A 123 6.21 37.81 -16.66
C ALA A 123 6.54 38.98 -15.69
N GLY A 124 6.27 38.81 -14.42
CA GLY A 124 6.42 39.83 -13.40
C GLY A 124 5.31 39.92 -12.37
N ALA A 125 4.16 39.27 -12.58
CA ALA A 125 3.20 39.13 -11.49
C ALA A 125 3.77 38.13 -10.49
N GLU A 126 3.99 38.65 -9.24
CA GLU A 126 4.48 37.85 -8.13
C GLU A 126 3.77 36.48 -8.08
N ALA A 127 4.57 35.44 -7.83
CA ALA A 127 4.19 34.03 -7.87
C ALA A 127 3.24 33.60 -6.72
N THR A 128 2.34 34.44 -6.27
CA THR A 128 1.15 34.06 -5.52
C THR A 128 0.21 33.45 -6.52
N GLY A 129 0.35 32.12 -6.72
CA GLY A 129 -0.55 31.35 -7.56
C GLY A 129 -2.00 31.73 -7.24
N SER A 130 -2.80 31.96 -8.28
CA SER A 130 -4.21 32.29 -8.06
C SER A 130 -4.85 31.20 -7.20
N PHE A 131 -5.87 31.53 -6.42
CA PHE A 131 -6.64 30.54 -5.63
C PHE A 131 -7.01 29.31 -6.48
N VAL A 132 -7.40 29.54 -7.73
CA VAL A 132 -7.77 28.47 -8.68
C VAL A 132 -6.58 27.56 -8.98
N THR A 133 -5.38 28.10 -9.16
CA THR A 133 -4.18 27.27 -9.44
C THR A 133 -3.86 26.39 -8.24
N VAL A 134 -3.81 26.95 -7.03
CA VAL A 134 -3.33 26.22 -5.84
C VAL A 134 -4.41 25.33 -5.23
N ALA A 135 -5.66 25.80 -5.21
CA ALA A 135 -6.75 25.06 -4.54
C ALA A 135 -7.56 24.13 -5.47
N VAL A 136 -7.44 24.30 -6.80
CA VAL A 136 -8.20 23.50 -7.76
C VAL A 136 -7.27 22.78 -8.74
N ALA A 137 -6.47 23.49 -9.51
CA ALA A 137 -5.69 22.89 -10.59
C ALA A 137 -4.59 21.95 -10.05
N ALA A 138 -3.80 22.39 -9.07
CA ALA A 138 -2.75 21.59 -8.47
C ALA A 138 -3.31 20.28 -7.85
N PRO A 139 -4.34 20.28 -6.99
CA PRO A 139 -4.93 19.04 -6.49
C PRO A 139 -5.42 18.07 -7.57
N ILE A 140 -6.02 18.58 -8.66
CA ILE A 140 -6.45 17.73 -9.78
C ILE A 140 -5.26 17.03 -10.41
N VAL A 141 -4.21 17.76 -10.74
CA VAL A 141 -3.02 17.23 -11.42
C VAL A 141 -2.24 16.30 -10.50
N GLU A 142 -2.00 16.71 -9.27
CA GLU A 142 -1.21 15.96 -8.32
C GLU A 142 -1.87 14.63 -7.93
N GLU A 143 -3.16 14.63 -7.60
CA GLU A 143 -3.84 13.38 -7.23
C GLU A 143 -4.00 12.46 -8.44
N ALA A 144 -4.11 12.99 -9.66
CA ALA A 144 -4.04 12.18 -10.88
C ALA A 144 -2.66 11.53 -11.06
N ALA A 145 -1.58 12.29 -10.89
CA ALA A 145 -0.22 11.79 -11.01
C ALA A 145 0.12 10.74 -9.93
N LYS A 146 -0.30 10.96 -8.69
CA LYS A 146 -0.18 9.99 -7.59
C LYS A 146 -1.03 8.75 -7.86
N GLY A 147 -2.28 8.94 -8.26
CA GLY A 147 -3.25 7.88 -8.54
C GLY A 147 -2.85 6.98 -9.70
N LEU A 148 -2.09 7.48 -10.67
CA LEU A 148 -1.58 6.71 -11.79
C LEU A 148 -0.77 5.48 -11.33
N PHE A 149 -0.03 5.57 -10.23
CA PHE A 149 0.65 4.41 -9.64
C PHE A 149 -0.34 3.30 -9.28
N LEU A 150 -1.43 3.63 -8.60
CA LEU A 150 -2.44 2.66 -8.19
C LEU A 150 -3.16 2.06 -9.42
N LEU A 151 -3.44 2.86 -10.45
CA LEU A 151 -3.99 2.36 -11.71
C LEU A 151 -3.03 1.37 -12.39
N LEU A 152 -1.73 1.65 -12.39
CA LEU A 152 -0.71 0.73 -12.89
C LEU A 152 -0.65 -0.56 -12.06
N MET A 153 -0.83 -0.47 -10.74
CA MET A 153 -0.93 -1.65 -9.87
C MET A 153 -2.16 -2.51 -10.15
N MET A 154 -3.29 -1.93 -10.61
CA MET A 154 -4.47 -2.68 -11.02
C MET A 154 -4.28 -3.52 -12.28
N THR A 155 -3.15 -3.40 -12.98
CA THR A 155 -2.86 -4.07 -14.26
C THR A 155 -1.97 -5.30 -14.10
N GLY A 156 -2.13 -6.26 -15.00
CA GLY A 156 -1.23 -7.41 -15.12
C GLY A 156 -1.17 -8.27 -13.85
N ARG A 157 0.02 -8.74 -13.51
CA ARG A 157 0.27 -9.58 -12.33
C ARG A 157 0.24 -8.80 -11.02
N ARG A 158 0.54 -7.50 -11.05
CA ARG A 158 0.57 -6.62 -9.87
C ARG A 158 -0.79 -6.48 -9.19
N ARG A 159 -1.89 -6.68 -9.95
CA ARG A 159 -3.23 -6.71 -9.37
C ARG A 159 -3.40 -7.76 -8.26
N ALA A 160 -2.59 -8.81 -8.26
CA ALA A 160 -2.62 -9.84 -7.22
C ALA A 160 -2.11 -9.35 -5.86
N GLU A 161 -1.38 -8.23 -5.84
CA GLU A 161 -0.89 -7.58 -4.61
C GLU A 161 -1.93 -6.59 -4.02
N LEU A 162 -3.10 -6.39 -4.65
CA LEU A 162 -4.19 -5.56 -4.16
C LEU A 162 -5.36 -6.44 -3.71
N ASN A 163 -5.19 -7.15 -2.62
CA ASN A 163 -6.12 -8.16 -2.11
C ASN A 163 -7.10 -7.61 -1.08
N THR A 164 -6.62 -6.69 -0.24
CA THR A 164 -7.33 -6.15 0.91
C THR A 164 -7.45 -4.62 0.82
N LEU A 165 -8.29 -4.05 1.69
CA LEU A 165 -8.31 -2.60 1.85
C LEU A 165 -6.97 -2.09 2.38
N THR A 166 -6.32 -2.86 3.27
CA THR A 166 -5.01 -2.51 3.84
C THR A 166 -3.97 -2.29 2.76
N ASP A 167 -3.88 -3.18 1.76
CA ASP A 167 -2.91 -3.08 0.66
C ASP A 167 -3.12 -1.78 -0.13
N CYS A 168 -4.40 -1.48 -0.46
CA CYS A 168 -4.75 -0.24 -1.16
C CYS A 168 -4.40 1.01 -0.34
N LEU A 169 -4.61 0.98 0.99
CA LEU A 169 -4.23 2.07 1.89
C LEU A 169 -2.71 2.22 1.98
N VAL A 170 -1.96 1.11 2.05
CA VAL A 170 -0.50 1.11 2.14
C VAL A 170 0.13 1.67 0.88
N TYR A 171 -0.26 1.17 -0.30
CA TYR A 171 0.29 1.68 -1.56
C TYR A 171 -0.09 3.13 -1.83
N ALA A 172 -1.34 3.52 -1.58
CA ALA A 172 -1.79 4.90 -1.71
C ALA A 172 -1.06 5.83 -0.74
N GLY A 173 -1.00 5.44 0.52
CA GLY A 173 -0.34 6.21 1.56
C GLY A 173 1.15 6.38 1.33
N LEU A 174 1.86 5.33 0.88
CA LEU A 174 3.29 5.43 0.55
C LEU A 174 3.54 6.31 -0.68
N THR A 175 2.67 6.28 -1.68
CA THR A 175 2.75 7.18 -2.84
C THR A 175 2.56 8.63 -2.40
N GLY A 176 1.53 8.92 -1.59
CA GLY A 176 1.30 10.24 -1.01
C GLY A 176 2.44 10.68 -0.09
N ALA A 177 3.02 9.76 0.70
CA ALA A 177 4.16 10.04 1.56
C ALA A 177 5.42 10.42 0.77
N GLY A 178 5.71 9.72 -0.33
CA GLY A 178 6.81 10.07 -1.21
C GLY A 178 6.65 11.48 -1.82
N PHE A 179 5.45 11.80 -2.28
CA PHE A 179 5.13 13.14 -2.79
C PHE A 179 5.33 14.21 -1.71
N ALA A 180 4.72 14.02 -0.54
CA ALA A 180 4.85 14.94 0.60
C ALA A 180 6.30 15.13 1.03
N TRP A 181 7.13 14.08 0.98
CA TRP A 181 8.53 14.17 1.37
C TRP A 181 9.29 15.18 0.49
N LEU A 182 9.19 15.07 -0.83
CA LEU A 182 9.89 15.98 -1.73
C LEU A 182 9.29 17.40 -1.68
N GLU A 183 7.97 17.48 -1.68
CA GLU A 183 7.26 18.77 -1.60
C GLU A 183 7.62 19.52 -0.31
N ASN A 184 7.68 18.85 0.84
CA ASN A 184 8.09 19.46 2.11
C ASN A 184 9.54 19.97 2.07
N ILE A 185 10.46 19.28 1.38
CA ILE A 185 11.82 19.75 1.17
C ILE A 185 11.79 21.09 0.43
N VAL A 186 10.99 21.20 -0.64
CA VAL A 186 10.84 22.42 -1.43
C VAL A 186 10.24 23.55 -0.59
N TYR A 187 9.11 23.32 0.09
CA TYR A 187 8.45 24.38 0.87
C TYR A 187 9.28 24.87 2.05
N ILE A 188 9.93 23.98 2.78
CA ILE A 188 10.80 24.34 3.91
C ILE A 188 12.05 25.05 3.39
N GLY A 189 12.61 24.56 2.28
CA GLY A 189 13.79 25.14 1.66
C GLY A 189 13.58 26.55 1.10
N ASN A 190 12.37 26.88 0.68
CA ASN A 190 12.02 28.19 0.10
C ASN A 190 11.60 29.24 1.14
N GLY A 191 11.68 28.95 2.44
CA GLY A 191 11.40 29.95 3.49
C GLY A 191 12.39 31.12 3.43
N GLU A 192 11.87 32.34 3.64
CA GLU A 192 12.66 33.59 3.67
C GLU A 192 13.58 33.72 4.92
N GLY A 193 14.28 32.64 5.24
CA GLY A 193 15.16 32.50 6.40
C GLY A 193 14.73 31.42 7.37
N VAL A 194 15.59 31.14 8.35
CA VAL A 194 15.39 29.96 9.26
C VAL A 194 14.07 30.02 10.01
N SER A 195 13.64 31.18 10.48
CA SER A 195 12.38 31.35 11.22
C SER A 195 11.15 30.96 10.35
N SER A 196 11.09 31.46 9.12
CA SER A 196 10.04 31.14 8.15
C SER A 196 10.06 29.67 7.78
N SER A 197 11.23 29.10 7.49
CA SER A 197 11.41 27.67 7.20
C SER A 197 10.92 26.79 8.36
N LEU A 198 11.22 27.14 9.62
CA LEU A 198 10.77 26.41 10.80
C LEU A 198 9.25 26.54 11.02
N ALA A 199 8.66 27.71 10.74
CA ALA A 199 7.21 27.89 10.81
C ALA A 199 6.50 27.00 9.78
N VAL A 200 6.98 26.99 8.53
CA VAL A 200 6.47 26.07 7.48
C VAL A 200 6.65 24.61 7.89
N ALA A 201 7.81 24.24 8.43
CA ALA A 201 8.05 22.90 8.94
C ALA A 201 7.07 22.52 10.05
N GLY A 202 6.78 23.43 10.99
CA GLY A 202 5.77 23.21 12.04
C GLY A 202 4.38 22.91 11.47
N LEU A 203 3.92 23.72 10.52
CA LEU A 203 2.60 23.51 9.88
C LEU A 203 2.55 22.22 9.08
N ARG A 204 3.57 21.92 8.27
CA ARG A 204 3.54 20.79 7.34
C ARG A 204 3.94 19.45 7.97
N LEU A 205 4.87 19.45 8.93
CA LEU A 205 5.41 18.21 9.50
C LEU A 205 4.79 17.83 10.86
N ILE A 206 4.21 18.77 11.58
CA ILE A 206 3.55 18.50 12.87
C ILE A 206 2.04 18.41 12.69
N LEU A 207 1.41 19.40 12.05
CA LEU A 207 -0.03 19.38 11.82
C LEU A 207 -0.43 18.52 10.62
N GLY A 208 0.37 18.51 9.55
CA GLY A 208 0.05 17.85 8.28
C GLY A 208 0.95 16.70 7.82
N PRO A 209 1.61 15.89 8.70
CA PRO A 209 2.55 14.86 8.23
C PRO A 209 1.86 13.76 7.40
N PHE A 210 0.56 13.58 7.59
CA PHE A 210 -0.26 12.61 6.87
C PHE A 210 -1.19 13.27 5.82
N ALA A 211 -1.06 14.56 5.50
CA ALA A 211 -1.99 15.25 4.60
C ALA A 211 -2.05 14.57 3.21
N HIS A 212 -0.96 14.53 2.46
CA HIS A 212 -0.93 13.86 1.15
C HIS A 212 -1.17 12.35 1.22
N PRO A 213 -0.60 11.59 2.19
CA PRO A 213 -1.03 10.22 2.43
C PRO A 213 -2.55 10.07 2.59
N LEU A 214 -3.20 10.97 3.35
CA LEU A 214 -4.64 10.97 3.56
C LEU A 214 -5.41 11.20 2.26
N PHE A 215 -5.01 12.21 1.46
CA PHE A 215 -5.67 12.54 0.19
C PHE A 215 -5.61 11.36 -0.77
N THR A 216 -4.40 10.86 -1.06
CA THR A 216 -4.22 9.73 -1.98
C THR A 216 -4.89 8.45 -1.46
N THR A 217 -5.03 8.28 -0.14
CA THR A 217 -5.76 7.16 0.48
C THR A 217 -7.24 7.15 0.07
N MET A 218 -7.90 8.30 -0.18
CA MET A 218 -9.26 8.34 -0.71
C MET A 218 -9.34 7.62 -2.06
N PHE A 219 -8.37 7.87 -2.93
CA PHE A 219 -8.28 7.15 -4.20
C PHE A 219 -7.99 5.65 -3.99
N GLY A 220 -7.14 5.30 -3.04
CA GLY A 220 -6.88 3.90 -2.64
C GLY A 220 -8.15 3.16 -2.22
N ILE A 221 -9.04 3.80 -1.48
CA ILE A 221 -10.36 3.26 -1.12
C ILE A 221 -11.22 3.04 -2.37
N GLY A 222 -11.23 4.01 -3.29
CA GLY A 222 -11.90 3.88 -4.59
C GLY A 222 -11.39 2.68 -5.39
N VAL A 223 -10.08 2.47 -5.44
CA VAL A 223 -9.42 1.32 -6.08
C VAL A 223 -9.88 0.01 -5.43
N TYR A 224 -9.89 -0.07 -4.10
CA TYR A 224 -10.35 -1.26 -3.38
C TYR A 224 -11.78 -1.65 -3.77
N PHE A 225 -12.73 -0.71 -3.77
CA PHE A 225 -14.10 -0.99 -4.17
C PHE A 225 -14.25 -1.29 -5.66
N ALA A 226 -13.48 -0.62 -6.53
CA ALA A 226 -13.45 -0.90 -7.96
C ALA A 226 -12.99 -2.33 -8.26
N LEU A 227 -12.01 -2.85 -7.53
CA LEU A 227 -11.50 -4.22 -7.70
C LEU A 227 -12.54 -5.29 -7.33
N GLN A 228 -13.53 -4.96 -6.51
CA GLN A 228 -14.62 -5.85 -6.13
C GLN A 228 -15.78 -5.86 -7.14
N GLN A 229 -15.79 -4.94 -8.10
CA GLN A 229 -16.86 -4.87 -9.10
C GLN A 229 -16.56 -5.76 -10.31
N ARG A 230 -17.62 -6.35 -10.88
CA ARG A 230 -17.54 -7.09 -12.15
C ARG A 230 -17.76 -6.16 -13.36
N GLY A 231 -18.68 -5.22 -13.25
CA GLY A 231 -19.04 -4.29 -14.33
C GLY A 231 -18.06 -3.12 -14.46
N LEU A 232 -17.76 -2.72 -15.70
CA LEU A 232 -16.85 -1.60 -15.99
C LEU A 232 -17.39 -0.27 -15.43
N LEU A 233 -18.69 -0.01 -15.60
CA LEU A 233 -19.31 1.23 -15.11
C LEU A 233 -19.17 1.38 -13.58
N ALA A 234 -19.41 0.31 -12.82
CA ALA A 234 -19.23 0.32 -11.38
C ALA A 234 -17.76 0.54 -10.98
N LYS A 235 -16.81 -0.07 -11.71
CA LYS A 235 -15.38 0.19 -11.49
C LYS A 235 -15.03 1.65 -11.69
N VAL A 236 -15.45 2.22 -12.82
CA VAL A 236 -15.21 3.63 -13.15
C VAL A 236 -15.84 4.54 -12.11
N PHE A 237 -17.07 4.24 -11.68
CA PHE A 237 -17.75 5.00 -10.64
C PHE A 237 -16.93 5.08 -9.35
N PHE A 238 -16.45 3.94 -8.82
CA PHE A 238 -15.65 3.94 -7.58
C PHE A 238 -14.29 4.62 -7.75
N LEU A 239 -13.64 4.46 -8.91
CA LEU A 239 -12.39 5.17 -9.19
C LEU A 239 -12.59 6.69 -9.25
N LEU A 240 -13.62 7.16 -9.96
CA LEU A 240 -13.91 8.58 -10.04
C LEU A 240 -14.35 9.16 -8.70
N THR A 241 -15.14 8.42 -7.91
CA THR A 241 -15.55 8.86 -6.56
C THR A 241 -14.35 8.99 -5.63
N GLY A 242 -13.44 7.98 -5.61
CA GLY A 242 -12.24 8.04 -4.81
C GLY A 242 -11.30 9.17 -5.24
N TYR A 243 -11.14 9.38 -6.55
CA TYR A 243 -10.35 10.48 -7.09
C TYR A 243 -10.95 11.85 -6.74
N ALA A 244 -12.26 12.03 -6.93
CA ALA A 244 -12.94 13.28 -6.57
C ALA A 244 -12.79 13.57 -5.06
N ALA A 245 -12.92 12.55 -4.20
CA ALA A 245 -12.71 12.71 -2.77
C ALA A 245 -11.26 13.14 -2.43
N ALA A 246 -10.26 12.56 -3.09
CA ALA A 246 -8.86 12.96 -2.93
C ALA A 246 -8.64 14.43 -3.33
N VAL A 247 -9.11 14.81 -4.52
CA VAL A 247 -9.00 16.17 -5.07
C VAL A 247 -9.72 17.19 -4.18
N LEU A 248 -10.94 16.90 -3.74
CA LEU A 248 -11.72 17.80 -2.88
C LEU A 248 -11.06 18.01 -1.53
N LEU A 249 -10.57 16.95 -0.91
CA LEU A 249 -9.90 17.02 0.39
C LEU A 249 -8.58 17.78 0.30
N HIS A 250 -7.81 17.55 -0.76
CA HIS A 250 -6.56 18.26 -1.05
C HIS A 250 -6.82 19.74 -1.35
N GLY A 251 -7.80 20.03 -2.22
CA GLY A 251 -8.18 21.41 -2.57
C GLY A 251 -8.70 22.20 -1.37
N LEU A 252 -9.48 21.55 -0.49
CA LEU A 252 -9.94 22.14 0.76
C LEU A 252 -8.75 22.49 1.68
N TRP A 253 -7.76 21.61 1.77
CA TRP A 253 -6.53 21.83 2.52
C TRP A 253 -5.75 23.04 1.99
N ASN A 254 -5.43 23.04 0.69
CA ASN A 254 -4.67 24.11 0.05
C ASN A 254 -5.42 25.46 0.07
N GLY A 255 -6.73 25.42 -0.27
CA GLY A 255 -7.58 26.61 -0.27
C GLY A 255 -7.69 27.24 1.11
N SER A 256 -7.83 26.43 2.16
CA SER A 256 -7.91 26.94 3.54
C SER A 256 -6.62 27.68 3.97
N ALA A 257 -5.46 27.19 3.53
CA ALA A 257 -4.18 27.86 3.83
C ALA A 257 -4.07 29.25 3.18
N LEU A 258 -4.65 29.42 1.98
CA LEU A 258 -4.70 30.72 1.30
C LEU A 258 -5.70 31.71 1.93
N MET A 259 -6.71 31.21 2.67
CA MET A 259 -7.73 32.04 3.33
C MET A 259 -7.31 32.49 4.73
N GLY A 260 -6.12 32.15 5.17
CA GLY A 260 -5.53 32.57 6.44
C GLY A 260 -5.65 31.55 7.57
N ALA A 261 -4.91 31.82 8.65
CA ALA A 261 -4.70 30.86 9.75
C ALA A 261 -5.99 30.39 10.43
N GLY A 262 -6.98 31.26 10.60
CA GLY A 262 -8.27 30.89 11.21
C GLY A 262 -9.04 29.87 10.36
N THR A 263 -9.13 30.09 9.06
CA THR A 263 -9.78 29.15 8.12
C THR A 263 -9.01 27.83 8.06
N TYR A 264 -7.68 27.90 7.99
CA TYR A 264 -6.83 26.72 7.98
C TYR A 264 -7.03 25.85 9.23
N LEU A 265 -7.01 26.44 10.42
CA LEU A 265 -7.25 25.72 11.67
C LEU A 265 -8.69 25.20 11.77
N GLY A 266 -9.66 25.96 11.29
CA GLY A 266 -11.06 25.52 11.20
C GLY A 266 -11.20 24.27 10.32
N VAL A 267 -10.66 24.29 9.11
CA VAL A 267 -10.66 23.13 8.20
C VAL A 267 -9.88 21.96 8.79
N TYR A 268 -8.73 22.23 9.40
CA TYR A 268 -7.93 21.19 10.06
C TYR A 268 -8.73 20.45 11.14
N VAL A 269 -9.34 21.19 12.07
CA VAL A 269 -10.05 20.59 13.21
C VAL A 269 -11.39 19.96 12.80
N LEU A 270 -12.16 20.65 11.94
CA LEU A 270 -13.54 20.23 11.63
C LEU A 270 -13.63 19.20 10.49
N TRP A 271 -12.62 19.12 9.62
CA TRP A 271 -12.63 18.23 8.46
C TRP A 271 -11.46 17.26 8.45
N MET A 272 -10.22 17.76 8.52
CA MET A 272 -9.05 16.89 8.36
C MET A 272 -8.92 15.89 9.52
N MET A 273 -9.05 16.34 10.75
CA MET A 273 -8.94 15.47 11.92
C MET A 273 -10.05 14.39 11.99
N PRO A 274 -11.35 14.71 11.79
CA PRO A 274 -12.39 13.68 11.74
C PRO A 274 -12.21 12.68 10.59
N ILE A 275 -11.83 13.14 9.39
CA ILE A 275 -11.58 12.24 8.25
C ILE A 275 -10.34 11.37 8.52
N PHE A 276 -9.28 11.93 9.06
CA PHE A 276 -8.09 11.16 9.46
C PHE A 276 -8.45 10.10 10.51
N ALA A 277 -9.22 10.46 11.54
CA ALA A 277 -9.69 9.51 12.55
C ALA A 277 -10.54 8.39 11.94
N LEU A 278 -11.41 8.71 10.98
CA LEU A 278 -12.19 7.74 10.23
C LEU A 278 -11.28 6.77 9.45
N ILE A 279 -10.27 7.29 8.74
CA ILE A 279 -9.33 6.45 7.97
C ILE A 279 -8.49 5.58 8.89
N VAL A 280 -8.01 6.09 10.02
CA VAL A 280 -7.32 5.28 11.03
C VAL A 280 -8.24 4.17 11.55
N THR A 281 -9.49 4.48 11.81
CA THR A 281 -10.50 3.48 12.25
C THR A 281 -10.71 2.40 11.18
N LEU A 282 -10.85 2.80 9.91
CA LEU A 282 -10.97 1.87 8.78
C LEU A 282 -9.71 1.00 8.62
N ALA A 283 -8.52 1.59 8.74
CA ALA A 283 -7.26 0.88 8.67
C ALA A 283 -7.12 -0.17 9.80
N VAL A 284 -7.48 0.22 11.04
CA VAL A 284 -7.49 -0.71 12.18
C VAL A 284 -8.55 -1.80 12.00
N ALA A 285 -9.73 -1.46 11.51
CA ALA A 285 -10.79 -2.43 11.22
C ALA A 285 -10.38 -3.41 10.12
N SER A 286 -9.77 -2.92 9.01
CA SER A 286 -9.22 -3.75 7.94
C SER A 286 -8.18 -4.73 8.49
N ARG A 287 -7.24 -4.23 9.28
CA ARG A 287 -6.23 -5.07 9.92
C ARG A 287 -6.80 -6.13 10.89
N ARG A 288 -7.87 -5.79 11.63
CA ARG A 288 -8.59 -6.77 12.46
C ARG A 288 -9.24 -7.84 11.59
N ARG A 289 -9.82 -7.43 10.45
CA ARG A 289 -10.40 -8.36 9.48
C ARG A 289 -9.37 -9.33 8.93
N GLU A 290 -8.16 -8.87 8.57
CA GLU A 290 -7.06 -9.72 8.12
C GLU A 290 -6.74 -10.83 9.13
N ARG A 291 -6.65 -10.47 10.41
CA ARG A 291 -6.47 -11.47 11.48
C ARG A 291 -7.59 -12.51 11.48
N HIS A 292 -8.85 -12.07 11.31
CA HIS A 292 -10.00 -12.97 11.29
C HIS A 292 -10.01 -13.87 10.05
N ILE A 293 -9.63 -13.36 8.88
CA ILE A 293 -9.50 -14.15 7.65
C ILE A 293 -8.52 -15.30 7.87
N ILE A 294 -7.33 -14.99 8.38
CA ILE A 294 -6.31 -16.00 8.63
C ILE A 294 -6.80 -17.04 9.64
N ALA A 295 -7.38 -16.60 10.75
CA ALA A 295 -7.90 -17.50 11.79
C ALA A 295 -9.02 -18.42 11.25
N ALA A 296 -9.93 -17.88 10.44
CA ALA A 296 -11.03 -18.63 9.84
C ALA A 296 -10.53 -19.68 8.82
N GLN A 297 -9.49 -19.36 8.05
CA GLN A 297 -8.95 -20.27 7.02
C GLN A 297 -8.03 -21.36 7.59
N LEU A 298 -7.45 -21.16 8.77
CA LEU A 298 -6.55 -22.17 9.37
C LEU A 298 -7.29 -23.45 9.74
N ALA A 299 -8.51 -23.39 10.27
CA ALA A 299 -9.26 -24.57 10.66
C ALA A 299 -9.57 -25.52 9.47
N PRO A 300 -10.10 -25.03 8.33
CA PRO A 300 -10.23 -25.86 7.12
C PRO A 300 -8.88 -26.38 6.61
N MET A 301 -7.79 -25.61 6.70
CA MET A 301 -6.46 -26.07 6.29
C MET A 301 -5.96 -27.22 7.15
N VAL A 302 -6.27 -27.24 8.45
CA VAL A 302 -5.97 -28.38 9.32
C VAL A 302 -6.77 -29.61 8.91
N THR A 303 -8.08 -29.48 8.68
CA THR A 303 -8.95 -30.58 8.25
C THR A 303 -8.46 -31.24 6.95
N HIS A 304 -7.88 -30.44 6.04
CA HIS A 304 -7.35 -30.95 4.77
C HIS A 304 -5.86 -31.34 4.83
N GLY A 305 -5.25 -31.36 6.03
CA GLY A 305 -3.85 -31.77 6.20
C GLY A 305 -2.82 -30.80 5.62
N LEU A 306 -3.23 -29.57 5.26
CA LEU A 306 -2.34 -28.54 4.72
C LEU A 306 -1.43 -27.96 5.82
N VAL A 307 -1.95 -27.80 7.03
CA VAL A 307 -1.21 -27.40 8.23
C VAL A 307 -1.54 -28.32 9.38
N THR A 308 -0.62 -28.50 10.32
CA THR A 308 -0.89 -29.28 11.53
C THR A 308 -1.63 -28.41 12.58
N PRO A 309 -2.35 -29.02 13.55
CA PRO A 309 -2.96 -28.27 14.65
C PRO A 309 -1.96 -27.40 15.44
N VAL A 310 -0.74 -27.89 15.60
CA VAL A 310 0.36 -27.13 16.26
C VAL A 310 0.73 -25.90 15.46
N GLU A 311 0.90 -26.06 14.15
CA GLU A 311 1.20 -24.95 13.24
C GLU A 311 0.08 -23.93 13.23
N ALA A 312 -1.18 -24.35 13.14
CA ALA A 312 -2.34 -23.46 13.20
C ALA A 312 -2.37 -22.63 14.49
N GLY A 313 -1.96 -23.22 15.60
CA GLY A 313 -1.91 -22.54 16.91
C GLY A 313 -0.98 -21.33 16.93
N TRP A 314 0.13 -21.36 16.20
CA TRP A 314 1.04 -20.21 16.15
C TRP A 314 0.93 -19.37 14.85
N LEU A 315 0.38 -19.92 13.79
CA LEU A 315 0.12 -19.18 12.54
C LEU A 315 -0.95 -18.08 12.71
N GLY A 316 -1.90 -18.24 13.60
CA GLY A 316 -2.96 -17.26 13.89
C GLY A 316 -2.52 -15.99 14.62
N SER A 317 -1.26 -15.89 15.05
CA SER A 317 -0.74 -14.79 15.88
C SER A 317 0.58 -14.24 15.36
N LEU A 318 0.67 -12.92 15.11
CA LEU A 318 1.92 -12.28 14.66
C LEU A 318 3.09 -12.44 15.64
N PRO A 319 2.91 -12.30 16.97
CA PRO A 319 3.98 -12.57 17.93
C PRO A 319 4.45 -14.03 17.85
N ALA A 320 3.53 -14.99 17.80
CA ALA A 320 3.85 -16.41 17.74
C ALA A 320 4.58 -16.79 16.44
N ARG A 321 4.17 -16.22 15.28
CA ARG A 321 4.91 -16.40 14.01
C ARG A 321 6.35 -15.92 14.12
N ARG A 322 6.58 -14.72 14.68
CA ARG A 322 7.94 -14.18 14.86
C ARG A 322 8.77 -15.06 15.78
N GLN A 323 8.18 -15.53 16.86
CA GLN A 323 8.84 -16.40 17.80
C GLN A 323 9.18 -17.76 17.16
N ALA A 324 8.26 -18.38 16.39
CA ALA A 324 8.54 -19.60 15.64
C ALA A 324 9.70 -19.42 14.65
N VAL A 325 9.73 -18.32 13.91
CA VAL A 325 10.84 -17.99 12.99
C VAL A 325 12.16 -17.77 13.77
N ALA A 326 12.11 -17.09 14.92
CA ALA A 326 13.29 -16.86 15.76
C ALA A 326 13.84 -18.17 16.35
N LEU A 327 12.96 -19.06 16.82
CA LEU A 327 13.33 -20.40 17.29
C LEU A 327 13.96 -21.23 16.18
N ALA A 328 13.33 -21.28 14.99
CA ALA A 328 13.89 -21.98 13.85
C ALA A 328 15.26 -21.44 13.45
N LYS A 329 15.46 -20.11 13.52
CA LYS A 329 16.75 -19.47 13.25
C LYS A 329 17.80 -19.83 14.31
N ARG A 330 17.42 -19.87 15.59
CA ARG A 330 18.32 -20.25 16.71
C ARG A 330 18.77 -21.70 16.58
N ASP A 331 17.83 -22.61 16.28
CA ASP A 331 18.06 -24.06 16.33
C ASP A 331 18.59 -24.65 15.00
N GLY A 332 18.41 -23.94 13.88
CA GLY A 332 18.82 -24.41 12.54
C GLY A 332 19.47 -23.32 11.66
N GLY A 333 19.88 -22.21 12.26
CA GLY A 333 20.55 -21.13 11.55
C GLY A 333 19.64 -20.27 10.65
N ARG A 334 20.26 -19.34 9.91
CA ARG A 334 19.54 -18.40 9.04
C ARG A 334 18.69 -19.08 7.96
N VAL A 335 19.17 -20.21 7.44
CA VAL A 335 18.45 -20.97 6.38
C VAL A 335 17.12 -21.48 6.92
N ALA A 336 17.13 -22.14 8.09
CA ALA A 336 15.93 -22.66 8.72
C ALA A 336 14.92 -21.55 9.07
N GLY A 337 15.38 -20.43 9.62
CA GLY A 337 14.51 -19.27 9.90
C GLY A 337 13.89 -18.70 8.63
N THR A 338 14.65 -18.62 7.53
CA THR A 338 14.15 -18.15 6.24
C THR A 338 13.12 -19.11 5.64
N ALA A 339 13.35 -20.42 5.74
CA ALA A 339 12.42 -21.44 5.25
C ALA A 339 11.08 -21.38 6.02
N VAL A 340 11.11 -21.30 7.36
CA VAL A 340 9.88 -21.12 8.16
C VAL A 340 9.17 -19.81 7.82
N LYS A 341 9.89 -18.71 7.59
CA LYS A 341 9.29 -17.44 7.16
C LYS A 341 8.58 -17.59 5.81
N ARG A 342 9.17 -18.28 4.84
CA ARG A 342 8.54 -18.56 3.53
C ARG A 342 7.29 -19.42 3.68
N PHE A 343 7.33 -20.44 4.54
CA PHE A 343 6.16 -21.26 4.83
C PHE A 343 5.01 -20.41 5.41
N VAL A 344 5.30 -19.56 6.42
CA VAL A 344 4.31 -18.63 6.98
C VAL A 344 3.69 -17.76 5.89
N GLN A 345 4.50 -17.18 5.00
CA GLN A 345 4.00 -16.33 3.92
C GLN A 345 3.09 -17.11 2.96
N ALA A 346 3.49 -18.31 2.54
CA ALA A 346 2.70 -19.12 1.63
C ALA A 346 1.34 -19.54 2.24
N VAL A 347 1.30 -19.85 3.55
CA VAL A 347 0.03 -20.15 4.25
C VAL A 347 -0.87 -18.92 4.27
N VAL A 348 -0.33 -17.73 4.51
CA VAL A 348 -1.09 -16.48 4.54
C VAL A 348 -1.66 -16.16 3.17
N GLU A 349 -0.87 -16.21 2.12
CA GLU A 349 -1.29 -15.97 0.73
C GLU A 349 -2.40 -16.94 0.30
N LEU A 350 -2.26 -18.22 0.64
CA LEU A 350 -3.32 -19.21 0.40
C LEU A 350 -4.59 -18.87 1.18
N ALA A 351 -4.50 -18.42 2.44
CA ALA A 351 -5.67 -18.04 3.25
C ALA A 351 -6.46 -16.90 2.59
N TYR A 352 -5.79 -15.87 2.06
CA TYR A 352 -6.46 -14.77 1.35
C TYR A 352 -7.08 -15.19 0.02
N ALA A 353 -6.39 -16.01 -0.77
CA ALA A 353 -6.94 -16.52 -2.01
C ALA A 353 -8.24 -17.31 -1.76
N ARG A 354 -8.27 -18.12 -0.70
CA ARG A 354 -9.45 -18.90 -0.30
C ARG A 354 -10.59 -18.01 0.21
N ASP A 355 -10.31 -17.05 1.10
CA ASP A 355 -11.33 -16.11 1.59
C ASP A 355 -12.02 -15.36 0.44
N ARG A 356 -11.27 -14.97 -0.60
CA ARG A 356 -11.85 -14.33 -1.78
C ARG A 356 -12.77 -15.26 -2.55
N ILE A 357 -12.40 -16.53 -2.70
CA ILE A 357 -13.26 -17.55 -3.36
C ILE A 357 -14.52 -17.79 -2.52
N ASP A 358 -14.38 -17.97 -1.22
CA ASP A 358 -15.51 -18.24 -0.30
C ASP A 358 -16.52 -17.07 -0.30
N ARG A 359 -16.04 -15.84 -0.49
CA ARG A 359 -16.89 -14.64 -0.64
C ARG A 359 -17.53 -14.47 -2.04
N GLY A 360 -17.35 -15.44 -2.94
CA GLY A 360 -17.97 -15.44 -4.27
C GLY A 360 -17.21 -14.62 -5.34
N PHE A 361 -15.97 -14.21 -5.07
CA PHE A 361 -15.11 -13.54 -6.07
C PHE A 361 -14.35 -14.53 -6.97
N GLY A 362 -14.65 -15.85 -6.88
CA GLY A 362 -14.01 -16.88 -7.67
C GLY A 362 -14.22 -16.68 -9.16
N ASP A 363 -13.16 -16.36 -9.88
CA ASP A 363 -13.06 -16.44 -11.34
C ASP A 363 -11.95 -17.42 -11.73
N ALA A 364 -11.84 -17.75 -13.01
CA ALA A 364 -10.83 -18.69 -13.50
C ALA A 364 -9.40 -18.28 -13.10
N ARG A 365 -9.12 -16.98 -13.03
CA ARG A 365 -7.82 -16.44 -12.64
C ARG A 365 -7.55 -16.64 -11.15
N LEU A 366 -8.56 -16.44 -10.30
CA LEU A 366 -8.41 -16.61 -8.85
C LEU A 366 -8.28 -18.09 -8.48
N PHE A 367 -8.99 -18.98 -9.18
CA PHE A 367 -8.80 -20.44 -9.01
C PHE A 367 -7.40 -20.88 -9.44
N ALA A 368 -6.88 -20.35 -10.55
CA ALA A 368 -5.50 -20.63 -10.97
C ALA A 368 -4.50 -20.10 -9.93
N LEU A 369 -4.72 -18.90 -9.39
CA LEU A 369 -3.90 -18.35 -8.31
C LEU A 369 -3.93 -19.25 -7.07
N GLN A 370 -5.10 -19.70 -6.62
CA GLN A 370 -5.23 -20.62 -5.50
C GLN A 370 -4.43 -21.91 -5.73
N HIS A 371 -4.47 -22.47 -6.94
CA HIS A 371 -3.70 -23.67 -7.29
C HIS A 371 -2.19 -23.42 -7.18
N ASP A 372 -1.71 -22.29 -7.69
CA ASP A 372 -0.31 -21.88 -7.58
C ASP A 372 0.10 -21.68 -6.11
N GLU A 373 -0.79 -21.12 -5.27
CA GLU A 373 -0.52 -20.91 -3.84
C GLU A 373 -0.43 -22.24 -3.07
N VAL A 374 -1.28 -23.22 -3.39
CA VAL A 374 -1.19 -24.57 -2.81
C VAL A 374 0.15 -25.20 -3.17
N ALA A 375 0.59 -25.11 -4.43
CA ALA A 375 1.89 -25.62 -4.87
C ALA A 375 3.06 -24.90 -4.17
N ARG A 376 2.99 -23.56 -4.05
CA ARG A 376 4.00 -22.78 -3.32
C ARG A 376 4.08 -23.14 -1.84
N MET A 377 2.93 -23.33 -1.20
CA MET A 377 2.87 -23.73 0.19
C MET A 377 3.47 -25.13 0.40
N ALA A 378 3.16 -26.09 -0.50
CA ALA A 378 3.74 -27.44 -0.46
C ALA A 378 5.27 -27.41 -0.61
N ALA A 379 5.79 -26.62 -1.55
CA ALA A 379 7.22 -26.43 -1.74
C ALA A 379 7.90 -25.78 -0.51
N ALA A 380 7.29 -24.72 0.04
CA ALA A 380 7.79 -24.05 1.24
C ALA A 380 7.75 -24.98 2.47
N ARG A 381 6.74 -25.83 2.58
CA ARG A 381 6.63 -26.86 3.62
C ARG A 381 7.77 -27.88 3.52
N MET A 382 8.10 -28.36 2.32
CA MET A 382 9.23 -29.28 2.12
C MET A 382 10.56 -28.61 2.52
N GLU A 383 10.79 -27.37 2.09
CA GLU A 383 12.00 -26.60 2.46
C GLU A 383 12.09 -26.39 3.99
N ALA A 384 10.97 -26.10 4.64
CA ALA A 384 10.91 -25.84 6.08
C ALA A 384 10.82 -27.12 6.94
N GLY A 385 10.60 -28.31 6.35
CA GLY A 385 10.27 -29.57 7.02
C GLY A 385 11.11 -29.89 8.24
N PRO A 386 12.47 -29.88 8.16
CA PRO A 386 13.34 -30.14 9.31
C PRO A 386 13.16 -29.11 10.46
N ALA A 387 12.86 -27.86 10.13
CA ALA A 387 12.62 -26.82 11.13
C ALA A 387 11.20 -26.93 11.73
N LEU A 388 10.20 -27.22 10.90
CA LEU A 388 8.82 -27.43 11.35
C LEU A 388 8.72 -28.66 12.26
N TYR A 389 9.46 -29.73 11.97
CA TYR A 389 9.53 -30.91 12.85
C TYR A 389 10.04 -30.53 14.25
N ARG A 390 11.12 -29.74 14.35
CA ARG A 390 11.63 -29.24 15.63
C ARG A 390 10.64 -28.32 16.34
N LEU A 391 9.85 -27.55 15.60
CA LEU A 391 8.76 -26.72 16.13
C LEU A 391 7.51 -27.52 16.53
N GLY A 392 7.46 -28.84 16.32
CA GLY A 392 6.31 -29.68 16.66
C GLY A 392 5.90 -29.64 18.13
N GLY A 393 6.86 -29.36 19.04
CA GLY A 393 6.61 -29.11 20.47
C GLY A 393 6.31 -27.65 20.83
N TYR A 394 6.45 -26.70 19.91
CA TYR A 394 6.25 -25.29 20.20
C TYR A 394 4.79 -24.97 20.53
N ARG A 395 4.57 -24.38 21.69
CA ARG A 395 3.28 -23.83 22.12
C ARG A 395 3.46 -22.33 22.36
N PRO A 396 2.74 -21.46 21.67
CA PRO A 396 2.80 -20.04 21.95
C PRO A 396 2.28 -19.77 23.36
N PRO A 397 2.80 -18.75 24.06
CA PRO A 397 2.20 -18.29 25.31
C PRO A 397 0.74 -17.94 25.08
N SER A 398 -0.13 -18.36 25.98
CA SER A 398 -1.52 -17.90 26.01
C SER A 398 -1.53 -16.39 26.21
N GLY A 399 -1.94 -15.62 25.18
CA GLY A 399 -2.09 -14.16 25.22
C GLY A 399 -3.43 -13.75 25.77
#